data_3581acbd3e6df552aadfa81f7d0acfed
#
_entry.id   3581acbd3e6df552aadfa81f7d0acfed
#
_cell.length_a   1.000
_cell.length_b   1.000
_cell.length_c   1.000
_cell.angle_alpha   90.00
_cell.angle_beta   90.00
_cell.angle_gamma   90.00
#
_symmetry.space_group_name_H-M   'P 1'
#
loop_
_entity.id
_entity.type
_entity.pdbx_description
1 polymer ?
#
loop_
_entity_poly.entity_id
_entity_poly.type
_entity_poly.pdbx_seq_one_letter_code
_entity_poly.pdbx_strand_id
1 'polypeptide(L)'
;MKTIDGRVRRAIAAVAAGRPVVLTDDSAPGNDAHLVFAADAATPELLAFTIRHTSGFIRAALPPAECERLDLPPMLQRAGGRADTAAQRVAVDRSGPGTGISATDRARTIAALASEGSGADDFSRPGHVIPVESHDDGVLGRPGAAEAAVDLSRLGGRRPAGVLCEIVSRDDPTGMATGAESVQFAVEHGLA
;
A
#
# COMPACT_ATOMS: atom_id res chain seq x y z
N MET A 1 -2.08 9.27 29.03
CA MET A 1 -1.45 8.86 27.77
C MET A 1 -1.94 7.45 27.44
N LYS A 2 -2.76 7.26 26.38
CA LYS A 2 -3.22 5.90 26.01
C LYS A 2 -2.00 5.09 25.56
N THR A 3 -1.84 3.91 26.14
CA THR A 3 -0.75 2.99 25.76
C THR A 3 -1.03 2.46 24.34
N ILE A 4 -0.07 2.60 23.43
CA ILE A 4 -0.16 1.99 22.08
C ILE A 4 -0.31 0.48 22.24
N ASP A 5 -1.30 -0.10 21.57
CA ASP A 5 -1.52 -1.55 21.55
C ASP A 5 -0.24 -2.30 21.15
N GLY A 6 0.03 -3.41 21.78
CA GLY A 6 1.20 -4.24 21.49
C GLY A 6 1.24 -4.73 20.04
N ARG A 7 0.09 -4.91 19.38
CA ARG A 7 -0.02 -5.26 17.95
C ARG A 7 0.52 -4.14 17.08
N VAL A 8 0.11 -2.89 17.33
CA VAL A 8 0.56 -1.71 16.58
C VAL A 8 2.07 -1.51 16.74
N ARG A 9 2.63 -1.71 17.95
CA ARG A 9 4.09 -1.63 18.14
C ARG A 9 4.85 -2.69 17.34
N ARG A 10 4.35 -3.93 17.29
CA ARG A 10 4.97 -4.97 16.46
C ARG A 10 4.89 -4.65 14.98
N ALA A 11 3.76 -4.12 14.52
CA ALA A 11 3.59 -3.67 13.13
C ALA A 11 4.58 -2.56 12.77
N ILE A 12 4.70 -1.52 13.60
CA ILE A 12 5.68 -0.44 13.41
C ILE A 12 7.10 -1.00 13.35
N ALA A 13 7.48 -1.90 14.27
CA ALA A 13 8.81 -2.50 14.29
C ALA A 13 9.07 -3.38 13.04
N ALA A 14 8.06 -4.10 12.55
CA ALA A 14 8.17 -4.89 11.33
C ALA A 14 8.37 -4.00 10.10
N VAL A 15 7.56 -2.94 9.95
CA VAL A 15 7.68 -1.97 8.85
C VAL A 15 9.02 -1.24 8.91
N ALA A 16 9.48 -0.83 10.09
CA ALA A 16 10.81 -0.24 10.28
C ALA A 16 11.93 -1.16 9.78
N ALA A 17 11.77 -2.48 9.98
CA ALA A 17 12.71 -3.50 9.49
C ALA A 17 12.52 -3.87 8.00
N GLY A 18 11.63 -3.18 7.26
CA GLY A 18 11.33 -3.46 5.86
C GLY A 18 10.48 -4.72 5.64
N ARG A 19 9.84 -5.24 6.70
CA ARG A 19 9.00 -6.43 6.61
C ARG A 19 7.52 -6.06 6.43
N PRO A 20 6.74 -6.86 5.70
CA PRO A 20 5.31 -6.65 5.56
C PRO A 20 4.54 -6.99 6.84
N VAL A 21 3.35 -6.42 6.95
CA VAL A 21 2.38 -6.68 8.02
C VAL A 21 1.00 -6.96 7.44
N VAL A 22 0.14 -7.60 8.21
CA VAL A 22 -1.26 -7.77 7.87
C VAL A 22 -2.07 -6.69 8.60
N LEU A 23 -2.74 -5.85 7.82
CA LEU A 23 -3.66 -4.83 8.30
C LEU A 23 -5.09 -5.31 8.09
N THR A 24 -5.90 -5.28 9.15
CA THR A 24 -7.34 -5.57 9.08
C THR A 24 -8.15 -4.32 9.41
N ASP A 25 -9.26 -4.12 8.72
CA ASP A 25 -10.23 -3.07 9.02
C ASP A 25 -11.49 -3.70 9.62
N ASP A 26 -11.57 -3.69 10.95
CA ASP A 26 -12.71 -4.25 11.69
C ASP A 26 -14.00 -3.44 11.51
N SER A 27 -13.93 -2.24 10.93
CA SER A 27 -15.07 -1.36 10.68
C SER A 27 -15.70 -1.56 9.30
N ALA A 28 -14.97 -2.15 8.36
CA ALA A 28 -15.47 -2.41 7.01
C ALA A 28 -16.41 -3.63 6.99
N PRO A 29 -17.54 -3.55 6.26
CA PRO A 29 -18.36 -4.72 5.99
C PRO A 29 -17.54 -5.74 5.20
N GLY A 30 -17.12 -6.84 5.84
CA GLY A 30 -16.29 -7.87 5.20
C GLY A 30 -14.90 -8.02 5.80
N ASN A 31 -14.49 -7.14 6.75
CA ASN A 31 -13.15 -7.18 7.39
C ASN A 31 -12.02 -7.25 6.36
N ASP A 32 -11.99 -6.28 5.44
CA ASP A 32 -10.98 -6.22 4.40
C ASP A 32 -9.58 -6.26 4.99
N ALA A 33 -8.80 -7.25 4.55
CA ALA A 33 -7.43 -7.44 4.99
C ALA A 33 -6.45 -7.09 3.87
N HIS A 34 -5.39 -6.40 4.26
CA HIS A 34 -4.35 -5.96 3.36
C HIS A 34 -2.97 -6.43 3.81
N LEU A 35 -2.15 -6.87 2.88
CA LEU A 35 -0.72 -6.94 3.08
C LEU A 35 -0.15 -5.54 2.88
N VAL A 36 0.57 -5.01 3.89
CA VAL A 36 1.08 -3.63 3.91
C VAL A 36 2.57 -3.62 4.21
N PHE A 37 3.34 -2.78 3.52
CA PHE A 37 4.76 -2.54 3.79
C PHE A 37 5.18 -1.14 3.32
N ALA A 38 6.32 -0.65 3.80
CA ALA A 38 6.88 0.64 3.37
C ALA A 38 7.36 0.58 1.92
N ALA A 39 7.02 1.59 1.11
CA ALA A 39 7.31 1.60 -0.32
C ALA A 39 8.82 1.66 -0.62
N ASP A 40 9.62 2.33 0.23
CA ASP A 40 11.07 2.39 0.13
C ASP A 40 11.78 1.07 0.48
N ALA A 41 11.04 0.10 1.04
CA ALA A 41 11.52 -1.26 1.32
C ALA A 41 11.11 -2.27 0.22
N ALA A 42 10.49 -1.82 -0.87
CA ALA A 42 10.05 -2.70 -1.94
C ALA A 42 11.24 -3.40 -2.62
N THR A 43 11.21 -4.74 -2.63
CA THR A 43 12.18 -5.58 -3.35
C THR A 43 11.44 -6.50 -4.34
N PRO A 44 12.12 -7.01 -5.38
CA PRO A 44 11.52 -7.98 -6.30
C PRO A 44 10.93 -9.21 -5.58
N GLU A 45 11.60 -9.70 -4.53
CA GLU A 45 11.18 -10.86 -3.75
C GLU A 45 9.90 -10.55 -2.97
N LEU A 46 9.83 -9.37 -2.32
CA LEU A 46 8.64 -8.94 -1.59
C LEU A 46 7.46 -8.74 -2.51
N LEU A 47 7.67 -8.17 -3.70
CA LEU A 47 6.63 -8.04 -4.71
C LEU A 47 6.18 -9.40 -5.27
N ALA A 48 7.12 -10.32 -5.50
CA ALA A 48 6.78 -11.69 -5.93
C ALA A 48 5.94 -12.43 -4.88
N PHE A 49 6.29 -12.25 -3.59
CA PHE A 49 5.49 -12.76 -2.48
C PHE A 49 4.08 -12.14 -2.48
N THR A 50 3.99 -10.81 -2.55
CA THR A 50 2.72 -10.08 -2.58
C THR A 50 1.83 -10.57 -3.72
N ILE A 51 2.36 -10.62 -4.96
CA ILE A 51 1.59 -11.06 -6.14
C ILE A 51 1.08 -12.49 -5.99
N ARG A 52 1.88 -13.37 -5.39
CA ARG A 52 1.53 -14.79 -5.23
C ARG A 52 0.45 -15.04 -4.21
N HIS A 53 0.40 -14.23 -3.16
CA HIS A 53 -0.39 -14.50 -1.96
C HIS A 53 -1.55 -13.52 -1.72
N THR A 54 -1.74 -12.53 -2.62
CA THR A 54 -2.80 -11.52 -2.50
C THR A 54 -3.52 -11.36 -3.85
N SER A 55 -4.40 -10.37 -3.96
CA SER A 55 -5.09 -10.05 -5.22
C SER A 55 -4.15 -9.66 -6.37
N GLY A 56 -2.90 -9.30 -6.06
CA GLY A 56 -1.96 -8.76 -7.03
C GLY A 56 -2.29 -7.35 -7.54
N PHE A 57 -3.38 -6.74 -7.05
CA PHE A 57 -3.76 -5.37 -7.34
C PHE A 57 -2.94 -4.39 -6.47
N ILE A 58 -1.71 -4.13 -6.92
CA ILE A 58 -0.72 -3.37 -6.15
C ILE A 58 -1.06 -1.88 -6.17
N ARG A 59 -1.28 -1.33 -4.97
CA ARG A 59 -1.48 0.11 -4.75
C ARG A 59 -0.34 0.69 -3.93
N ALA A 60 0.05 1.94 -4.26
CA ALA A 60 1.06 2.70 -3.54
C ALA A 60 0.40 3.93 -2.90
N ALA A 61 0.23 3.93 -1.58
CA ALA A 61 -0.31 5.06 -0.85
C ALA A 61 0.75 6.15 -0.68
N LEU A 62 0.39 7.38 -1.04
CA LEU A 62 1.25 8.55 -1.03
C LEU A 62 0.51 9.74 -0.40
N PRO A 63 1.21 10.63 0.33
CA PRO A 63 0.65 11.92 0.73
C PRO A 63 0.27 12.78 -0.48
N PRO A 64 -0.69 13.73 -0.34
CA PRO A 64 -1.08 14.64 -1.42
C PRO A 64 0.09 15.38 -2.05
N ALA A 65 1.02 15.90 -1.25
CA ALA A 65 2.20 16.62 -1.74
C ALA A 65 3.10 15.77 -2.65
N GLU A 66 3.21 14.45 -2.39
CA GLU A 66 3.97 13.54 -3.25
C GLU A 66 3.21 13.24 -4.55
N CYS A 67 1.87 13.13 -4.48
CA CYS A 67 1.05 12.99 -5.68
C CYS A 67 1.18 14.21 -6.60
N GLU A 68 1.19 15.42 -6.05
CA GLU A 68 1.42 16.66 -6.80
C GLU A 68 2.84 16.74 -7.36
N ARG A 69 3.85 16.48 -6.55
CA ARG A 69 5.27 16.53 -6.96
C ARG A 69 5.58 15.58 -8.13
N LEU A 70 4.94 14.41 -8.16
CA LEU A 70 5.12 13.39 -9.17
C LEU A 70 4.14 13.53 -10.35
N ASP A 71 3.32 14.59 -10.37
CA ASP A 71 2.26 14.81 -11.39
C ASP A 71 1.38 13.56 -11.58
N LEU A 72 0.76 13.12 -10.48
CA LEU A 72 -0.14 11.96 -10.46
C LEU A 72 -1.60 12.45 -10.41
N PRO A 73 -2.24 12.72 -11.56
CA PRO A 73 -3.61 13.20 -11.58
C PRO A 73 -4.59 12.14 -11.08
N PRO A 74 -5.78 12.55 -10.57
CA PRO A 74 -6.85 11.61 -10.23
C PRO A 74 -7.23 10.74 -11.43
N MET A 75 -7.44 9.44 -11.19
CA MET A 75 -7.88 8.52 -12.24
C MET A 75 -9.25 8.90 -12.80
N LEU A 76 -10.10 9.49 -11.97
CA LEU A 76 -11.41 9.98 -12.35
C LEU A 76 -11.66 11.35 -11.71
N GLN A 77 -11.89 12.37 -12.55
CA GLN A 77 -12.41 13.66 -12.08
C GLN A 77 -13.93 13.57 -11.95
N ARG A 78 -14.45 13.40 -10.75
CA ARG A 78 -15.87 13.51 -10.45
C ARG A 78 -16.16 14.77 -9.63
N ALA A 79 -17.04 15.61 -10.13
CA ALA A 79 -17.71 16.59 -9.28
C ALA A 79 -18.57 15.82 -8.26
N GLY A 80 -18.25 15.89 -6.96
CA GLY A 80 -18.98 15.23 -5.89
C GLY A 80 -18.52 13.79 -5.56
N GLY A 81 -17.25 13.45 -5.74
CA GLY A 81 -16.66 12.20 -5.25
C GLY A 81 -16.84 12.06 -3.73
N ARG A 82 -16.98 10.81 -3.25
CA ARG A 82 -17.06 10.52 -1.81
C ARG A 82 -15.72 10.91 -1.18
N ALA A 83 -15.76 11.87 -0.26
CA ALA A 83 -14.58 12.33 0.49
C ALA A 83 -14.04 11.28 1.48
N ASP A 84 -14.79 10.21 1.69
CA ASP A 84 -14.52 9.12 2.63
C ASP A 84 -13.67 7.97 2.05
N THR A 85 -13.32 8.04 0.76
CA THR A 85 -12.49 7.01 0.11
C THR A 85 -11.20 7.60 -0.44
N ALA A 86 -10.12 6.85 -0.31
CA ALA A 86 -8.82 7.22 -0.88
C ALA A 86 -8.91 7.35 -2.41
N ALA A 87 -8.46 8.49 -2.94
CA ALA A 87 -8.53 8.77 -4.36
C ALA A 87 -7.45 7.99 -5.12
N GLN A 88 -7.85 7.12 -6.04
CA GLN A 88 -6.92 6.48 -6.96
C GLN A 88 -6.41 7.52 -7.97
N ARG A 89 -5.10 7.48 -8.19
CA ARG A 89 -4.40 8.29 -9.19
C ARG A 89 -4.13 7.45 -10.44
N VAL A 90 -3.77 8.12 -11.53
CA VAL A 90 -3.43 7.41 -12.78
C VAL A 90 -2.33 6.39 -12.51
N ALA A 91 -2.50 5.16 -13.02
CA ALA A 91 -1.51 4.11 -12.87
C ALA A 91 -0.20 4.45 -13.59
N VAL A 92 0.93 4.08 -13.00
CA VAL A 92 2.25 4.42 -13.51
C VAL A 92 3.20 3.21 -13.52
N ASP A 93 4.23 3.32 -14.36
CA ASP A 93 5.42 2.47 -14.31
C ASP A 93 6.66 3.35 -14.33
N ARG A 94 7.73 2.93 -13.65
CA ARG A 94 9.05 3.56 -13.81
C ARG A 94 9.51 3.42 -15.24
N SER A 95 9.83 4.54 -15.89
CA SER A 95 10.37 4.56 -17.25
C SER A 95 11.66 3.73 -17.34
N GLY A 96 11.81 2.96 -18.40
CA GLY A 96 12.99 2.12 -18.63
C GLY A 96 12.67 0.81 -19.35
N PRO A 97 13.63 -0.10 -19.43
CA PRO A 97 13.44 -1.40 -20.06
C PRO A 97 12.49 -2.27 -19.24
N GLY A 98 11.65 -3.04 -19.91
CA GLY A 98 10.68 -3.97 -19.30
C GLY A 98 9.25 -3.63 -19.67
N THR A 99 8.33 -4.50 -19.26
CA THR A 99 6.89 -4.34 -19.52
C THR A 99 6.14 -3.64 -18.38
N GLY A 100 6.83 -3.34 -17.28
CA GLY A 100 6.22 -2.75 -16.07
C GLY A 100 5.52 -3.75 -15.15
N ILE A 101 5.05 -4.89 -15.65
CA ILE A 101 4.20 -5.83 -14.91
C ILE A 101 4.94 -6.82 -14.03
N SER A 102 6.23 -7.10 -14.29
CA SER A 102 6.99 -8.06 -13.49
C SER A 102 7.13 -7.60 -12.03
N ALA A 103 7.39 -8.54 -11.11
CA ALA A 103 7.67 -8.21 -9.71
C ALA A 103 8.86 -7.23 -9.61
N THR A 104 9.88 -7.41 -10.42
CA THR A 104 11.06 -6.53 -10.50
C THR A 104 10.67 -5.13 -10.96
N ASP A 105 9.90 -5.01 -12.03
CA ASP A 105 9.50 -3.70 -12.57
C ASP A 105 8.59 -2.97 -11.59
N ARG A 106 7.61 -3.67 -10.99
CA ARG A 106 6.72 -3.06 -9.98
C ARG A 106 7.48 -2.66 -8.72
N ALA A 107 8.48 -3.45 -8.27
CA ALA A 107 9.34 -3.06 -7.14
C ALA A 107 10.12 -1.77 -7.47
N ARG A 108 10.70 -1.66 -8.66
CA ARG A 108 11.40 -0.45 -9.13
C ARG A 108 10.47 0.76 -9.19
N THR A 109 9.25 0.58 -9.68
CA THR A 109 8.23 1.65 -9.74
C THR A 109 7.86 2.13 -8.34
N ILE A 110 7.59 1.20 -7.42
CA ILE A 110 7.21 1.52 -6.03
C ILE A 110 8.35 2.24 -5.30
N ALA A 111 9.57 1.73 -5.40
CA ALA A 111 10.74 2.37 -4.80
C ALA A 111 10.98 3.78 -5.37
N ALA A 112 10.73 3.98 -6.68
CA ALA A 112 10.84 5.28 -7.31
C ALA A 112 9.74 6.25 -6.83
N LEU A 113 8.49 5.78 -6.64
CA LEU A 113 7.39 6.59 -6.08
C LEU A 113 7.71 7.11 -4.67
N ALA A 114 8.47 6.35 -3.87
CA ALA A 114 8.91 6.73 -2.53
C ALA A 114 10.19 7.56 -2.51
N SER A 115 10.87 7.76 -3.64
CA SER A 115 12.17 8.43 -3.72
C SER A 115 12.03 9.94 -3.90
N GLU A 116 12.74 10.73 -3.08
CA GLU A 116 12.87 12.18 -3.26
C GLU A 116 13.57 12.56 -4.57
N GLY A 117 14.46 11.69 -5.05
CA GLY A 117 15.19 11.91 -6.29
C GLY A 117 14.42 11.63 -7.57
N SER A 118 13.18 11.12 -7.47
CA SER A 118 12.33 10.88 -8.63
C SER A 118 11.49 12.12 -8.95
N GLY A 119 11.23 12.35 -10.24
CA GLY A 119 10.33 13.40 -10.74
C GLY A 119 9.22 12.82 -11.62
N ALA A 120 8.34 13.69 -12.11
CA ALA A 120 7.21 13.31 -12.96
C ALA A 120 7.65 12.57 -14.25
N ASP A 121 8.77 13.00 -14.84
CA ASP A 121 9.31 12.43 -16.10
C ASP A 121 9.90 11.03 -15.93
N ASP A 122 10.11 10.60 -14.69
CA ASP A 122 10.60 9.25 -14.39
C ASP A 122 9.54 8.16 -14.57
N PHE A 123 8.28 8.54 -14.83
CA PHE A 123 7.16 7.63 -14.90
C PHE A 123 6.42 7.69 -16.24
N SER A 124 6.15 6.54 -16.82
CA SER A 124 5.20 6.38 -17.92
C SER A 124 3.77 6.24 -17.39
N ARG A 125 2.80 6.69 -18.18
CA ARG A 125 1.36 6.66 -17.90
C ARG A 125 0.62 6.19 -19.16
N PRO A 126 -0.25 5.16 -19.08
CA PRO A 126 -0.59 4.37 -17.89
C PRO A 126 0.50 3.36 -17.53
N GLY A 127 0.36 2.70 -16.36
CA GLY A 127 1.27 1.66 -15.87
C GLY A 127 0.54 0.59 -15.05
N HIS A 128 1.30 -0.15 -14.23
CA HIS A 128 0.81 -1.31 -13.49
C HIS A 128 0.82 -1.13 -11.96
N VAL A 129 1.33 -0.02 -11.45
CA VAL A 129 1.22 0.36 -10.04
C VAL A 129 0.22 1.50 -9.94
N ILE A 130 -0.75 1.39 -9.04
CA ILE A 130 -1.80 2.39 -8.86
C ILE A 130 -1.47 3.22 -7.62
N PRO A 131 -1.05 4.49 -7.79
CA PRO A 131 -0.92 5.38 -6.66
C PRO A 131 -2.29 5.70 -6.06
N VAL A 132 -2.35 5.83 -4.73
CA VAL A 132 -3.55 6.19 -3.99
C VAL A 132 -3.19 7.34 -3.06
N GLU A 133 -3.97 8.42 -3.10
CA GLU A 133 -3.76 9.55 -2.24
C GLU A 133 -4.30 9.28 -0.84
N SER A 134 -3.43 9.37 0.17
CA SER A 134 -3.81 9.33 1.58
C SER A 134 -4.28 10.71 2.07
N HIS A 135 -4.96 10.73 3.21
CA HIS A 135 -5.27 11.98 3.90
C HIS A 135 -4.02 12.52 4.63
N ASP A 136 -3.84 13.85 4.67
CA ASP A 136 -2.66 14.48 5.32
C ASP A 136 -2.54 14.15 6.81
N ASP A 137 -3.69 14.11 7.52
CA ASP A 137 -3.76 13.75 8.93
C ASP A 137 -3.73 12.23 9.18
N GLY A 138 -3.44 11.43 8.16
CA GLY A 138 -3.38 9.98 8.24
C GLY A 138 -4.70 9.35 8.69
N VAL A 139 -4.62 8.29 9.49
CA VAL A 139 -5.80 7.57 10.01
C VAL A 139 -6.70 8.44 10.92
N LEU A 140 -6.20 9.54 11.44
CA LEU A 140 -6.99 10.47 12.25
C LEU A 140 -7.89 11.36 11.38
N GLY A 141 -7.48 11.65 10.16
CA GLY A 141 -8.28 12.41 9.20
C GLY A 141 -9.26 11.52 8.44
N ARG A 142 -8.80 10.33 8.03
CA ARG A 142 -9.63 9.33 7.35
C ARG A 142 -9.19 7.92 7.77
N PRO A 143 -10.02 7.14 8.48
CA PRO A 143 -9.68 5.77 8.83
C PRO A 143 -9.73 4.88 7.58
N GLY A 144 -8.57 4.51 7.05
CA GLY A 144 -8.45 3.71 5.83
C GLY A 144 -7.10 3.02 5.69
N ALA A 145 -7.04 1.99 4.84
CA ALA A 145 -5.83 1.19 4.64
C ALA A 145 -4.69 2.01 4.01
N ALA A 146 -4.99 2.97 3.14
CA ALA A 146 -3.99 3.84 2.53
C ALA A 146 -3.34 4.75 3.58
N GLU A 147 -4.14 5.35 4.46
CA GLU A 147 -3.66 6.18 5.57
C GLU A 147 -2.83 5.37 6.55
N ALA A 148 -3.31 4.17 6.91
CA ALA A 148 -2.59 3.28 7.82
C ALA A 148 -1.24 2.84 7.23
N ALA A 149 -1.15 2.59 5.94
CA ALA A 149 0.09 2.24 5.26
C ALA A 149 1.13 3.39 5.31
N VAL A 150 0.69 4.62 5.07
CA VAL A 150 1.54 5.82 5.17
C VAL A 150 1.96 6.07 6.63
N ASP A 151 1.02 5.99 7.58
CA ASP A 151 1.31 6.22 9.00
C ASP A 151 2.26 5.17 9.58
N LEU A 152 2.07 3.88 9.25
CA LEU A 152 2.99 2.82 9.67
C LEU A 152 4.40 3.03 9.11
N SER A 153 4.51 3.47 7.87
CA SER A 153 5.79 3.81 7.25
C SER A 153 6.46 4.97 7.99
N ARG A 154 5.72 6.06 8.22
CA ARG A 154 6.20 7.25 8.95
C ARG A 154 6.61 6.91 10.38
N LEU A 155 5.78 6.18 11.13
CA LEU A 155 6.07 5.75 12.51
C LEU A 155 7.24 4.76 12.58
N GLY A 156 7.47 3.98 11.53
CA GLY A 156 8.63 3.11 11.37
C GLY A 156 9.92 3.83 10.97
N GLY A 157 9.91 5.17 10.83
CA GLY A 157 11.07 5.96 10.41
C GLY A 157 11.41 5.77 8.93
N ARG A 158 10.45 5.30 8.12
CA ARG A 158 10.56 5.14 6.67
C ARG A 158 10.01 6.36 5.94
N ARG A 159 10.20 6.40 4.62
CA ARG A 159 9.51 7.38 3.77
C ARG A 159 8.00 7.28 3.96
N PRO A 160 7.25 8.40 4.01
CA PRO A 160 5.79 8.40 4.19
C PRO A 160 5.08 7.92 2.91
N ALA A 161 5.38 6.70 2.53
CA ALA A 161 4.81 6.02 1.38
C ALA A 161 4.65 4.53 1.71
N GLY A 162 3.48 3.96 1.47
CA GLY A 162 3.18 2.58 1.81
C GLY A 162 2.59 1.82 0.63
N VAL A 163 2.83 0.52 0.59
CA VAL A 163 2.20 -0.39 -0.37
C VAL A 163 1.08 -1.13 0.33
N LEU A 164 -0.01 -1.35 -0.37
CA LEU A 164 -1.15 -2.14 0.11
C LEU A 164 -1.70 -3.02 -1.02
N CYS A 165 -2.07 -4.25 -0.66
CA CYS A 165 -2.69 -5.20 -1.57
C CYS A 165 -3.65 -6.10 -0.79
N GLU A 166 -4.87 -6.26 -1.26
CA GLU A 166 -5.91 -7.04 -0.60
C GLU A 166 -5.54 -8.51 -0.55
N ILE A 167 -5.76 -9.14 0.60
CA ILE A 167 -5.60 -10.58 0.77
C ILE A 167 -6.88 -11.28 0.30
N VAL A 168 -6.74 -12.19 -0.65
CA VAL A 168 -7.85 -13.01 -1.16
C VAL A 168 -8.09 -14.22 -0.26
N SER A 169 -9.33 -14.70 -0.19
CA SER A 169 -9.65 -15.92 0.54
C SER A 169 -8.95 -17.12 -0.09
N ARG A 170 -8.50 -18.03 0.75
CA ARG A 170 -7.93 -19.32 0.33
C ARG A 170 -8.99 -20.41 0.28
N ASP A 171 -10.01 -20.26 1.11
CA ASP A 171 -11.10 -21.23 1.23
C ASP A 171 -12.19 -20.98 0.19
N ASP A 172 -12.42 -19.70 -0.17
CA ASP A 172 -13.30 -19.30 -1.26
C ASP A 172 -12.52 -18.44 -2.28
N PRO A 173 -12.02 -19.01 -3.39
CA PRO A 173 -11.22 -18.28 -4.38
C PRO A 173 -12.00 -17.18 -5.12
N THR A 174 -13.31 -17.06 -4.89
CA THR A 174 -14.15 -15.98 -5.45
C THR A 174 -14.31 -14.81 -4.48
N GLY A 175 -13.83 -14.94 -3.23
CA GLY A 175 -14.00 -13.99 -2.14
C GLY A 175 -12.71 -13.36 -1.64
N MET A 176 -12.89 -12.38 -0.75
CA MET A 176 -11.78 -11.76 -0.01
C MET A 176 -11.56 -12.50 1.31
N ALA A 177 -10.34 -12.45 1.82
CA ALA A 177 -10.00 -13.12 3.09
C ALA A 177 -10.81 -12.54 4.25
N THR A 178 -11.42 -13.42 5.04
CA THR A 178 -12.06 -13.05 6.30
C THR A 178 -11.03 -12.64 7.35
N GLY A 179 -11.47 -12.01 8.45
CA GLY A 179 -10.58 -11.70 9.56
C GLY A 179 -9.86 -12.93 10.14
N ALA A 180 -10.52 -14.09 10.19
CA ALA A 180 -9.92 -15.34 10.65
C ALA A 180 -8.84 -15.87 9.68
N GLU A 181 -9.11 -15.87 8.39
CA GLU A 181 -8.14 -16.24 7.35
C GLU A 181 -6.93 -15.30 7.34
N SER A 182 -7.15 -14.01 7.59
CA SER A 182 -6.08 -13.00 7.65
C SER A 182 -5.13 -13.24 8.83
N VAL A 183 -5.68 -13.61 9.99
CA VAL A 183 -4.87 -14.02 11.15
C VAL A 183 -4.08 -15.28 10.84
N GLN A 184 -4.72 -16.28 10.22
CA GLN A 184 -4.04 -17.52 9.82
C GLN A 184 -2.93 -17.23 8.82
N PHE A 185 -3.18 -16.38 7.81
CA PHE A 185 -2.18 -15.93 6.85
C PHE A 185 -0.97 -15.28 7.55
N ALA A 186 -1.23 -14.39 8.51
CA ALA A 186 -0.16 -13.74 9.26
C ALA A 186 0.69 -14.76 10.05
N VAL A 187 0.05 -15.74 10.71
CA VAL A 187 0.76 -16.80 11.45
C VAL A 187 1.60 -17.68 10.53
N GLU A 188 1.04 -18.15 9.41
CA GLU A 188 1.73 -19.01 8.45
C GLU A 188 2.99 -18.36 7.85
N HIS A 189 2.94 -17.05 7.63
CA HIS A 189 4.04 -16.30 7.03
C HIS A 189 4.92 -15.54 8.05
N GLY A 190 4.67 -15.71 9.35
CA GLY A 190 5.43 -15.04 10.42
C GLY A 190 5.32 -13.51 10.38
N LEU A 191 4.14 -12.99 10.01
CA LEU A 191 3.85 -11.57 9.90
C LEU A 191 3.24 -11.00 11.19
N ALA A 192 3.34 -9.66 11.35
CA ALA A 192 2.71 -8.94 12.45
C ALA A 192 1.34 -8.44 12.05
#